data_b26eab3e03c9ba1cfdaa91fbfe905bac
#
_entry.id   b26eab3e03c9ba1cfdaa91fbfe905bac
#
_cell.length_a   1.000
_cell.length_b   1.000
_cell.length_c   1.000
_cell.angle_alpha   90.00
_cell.angle_beta   90.00
_cell.angle_gamma   90.00
#
_symmetry.space_group_name_H-M   'P 1'
#
loop_
_entity.id
_entity.type
_entity.pdbx_description
1 polymer ?
#
loop_
_entity_poly.entity_id
_entity_poly.type
_entity_poly.pdbx_seq_one_letter_code
_entity_poly.pdbx_strand_id
1 'polypeptide(L)'
;GKAEIVNGKVVLMPPTGDDPGRASGSVYISLRQHERQTHKGRAIPDNVAFSVNLPNRKAFSPDAAFFTGKPSGMKYPQGSPDFAVEVRSENDYGHSAERQIAQKRADYFAAGTLVVWDVDLLGEDVIKSYHADDPENPVIFRRGEIADAEPAVPGWRIPVDDLFS
;
A
#
# COMPACT_ATOMS: atom_id res chain seq x y z
N GLY A 1 17.69 -3.98 4.08
CA GLY A 1 17.05 -3.00 3.23
C GLY A 1 15.84 -3.54 2.52
N LYS A 2 15.10 -2.65 1.92
CA LYS A 2 13.86 -2.95 1.21
C LYS A 2 14.14 -3.01 -0.28
N ALA A 3 13.59 -3.99 -0.98
CA ALA A 3 13.81 -4.17 -2.42
C ALA A 3 12.59 -4.72 -3.12
N GLU A 4 12.47 -4.40 -4.40
CA GLU A 4 11.48 -4.98 -5.32
C GLU A 4 12.18 -5.50 -6.57
N ILE A 5 11.52 -6.37 -7.31
CA ILE A 5 12.06 -6.89 -8.59
C ILE A 5 11.16 -6.37 -9.71
N VAL A 6 11.74 -5.51 -10.57
CA VAL A 6 11.05 -4.84 -11.66
C VAL A 6 11.89 -4.98 -12.93
N ASN A 7 11.29 -5.44 -14.01
CA ASN A 7 11.97 -5.66 -15.31
C ASN A 7 13.26 -6.49 -15.17
N GLY A 8 13.21 -7.52 -14.33
CA GLY A 8 14.34 -8.42 -14.09
C GLY A 8 15.48 -7.84 -13.24
N LYS A 9 15.30 -6.66 -12.67
CA LYS A 9 16.30 -5.97 -11.85
C LYS A 9 15.85 -5.81 -10.42
N VAL A 10 16.80 -5.89 -9.48
CA VAL A 10 16.57 -5.56 -8.09
C VAL A 10 16.60 -4.03 -7.95
N VAL A 11 15.48 -3.47 -7.50
CA VAL A 11 15.34 -2.04 -7.22
C VAL A 11 15.41 -1.86 -5.70
N LEU A 12 16.48 -1.25 -5.24
CA LEU A 12 16.67 -0.93 -3.82
C LEU A 12 15.92 0.34 -3.47
N MET A 13 15.25 0.31 -2.34
CA MET A 13 14.51 1.47 -1.83
C MET A 13 15.28 2.08 -0.66
N PRO A 14 15.45 3.42 -0.66
CA PRO A 14 16.11 4.09 0.46
C PRO A 14 15.27 4.01 1.74
N PRO A 15 15.89 4.21 2.91
CA PRO A 15 15.13 4.35 4.14
C PRO A 15 14.10 5.47 4.04
N THR A 16 12.97 5.28 4.71
CA THR A 16 11.86 6.23 4.72
C THR A 16 12.12 7.35 5.73
N GLY A 17 11.66 8.56 5.42
CA GLY A 17 11.72 9.68 6.34
C GLY A 17 10.77 9.54 7.53
N ASP A 18 10.85 10.48 8.47
CA ASP A 18 10.11 10.45 9.73
C ASP A 18 8.59 10.40 9.51
N ASP A 19 8.01 11.42 8.89
CA ASP A 19 6.56 11.51 8.71
C ASP A 19 5.98 10.38 7.85
N PRO A 20 6.55 10.04 6.69
CA PRO A 20 6.05 8.88 5.93
C PRO A 20 6.13 7.57 6.70
N GLY A 21 7.20 7.35 7.45
CA GLY A 21 7.35 6.15 8.29
C GLY A 21 6.29 6.07 9.38
N ARG A 22 6.02 7.18 10.07
CA ARG A 22 4.98 7.26 11.09
C ARG A 22 3.59 7.06 10.50
N ALA A 23 3.31 7.64 9.33
CA ALA A 23 2.03 7.48 8.66
C ALA A 23 1.76 6.01 8.30
N SER A 24 2.73 5.34 7.68
CA SER A 24 2.57 3.92 7.33
C SER A 24 2.43 3.04 8.58
N GLY A 25 3.15 3.37 9.65
CA GLY A 25 3.03 2.69 10.94
C GLY A 25 1.64 2.84 11.56
N SER A 26 1.05 4.04 11.49
CA SER A 26 -0.30 4.29 11.99
C SER A 26 -1.35 3.49 11.22
N VAL A 27 -1.21 3.40 9.89
CA VAL A 27 -2.09 2.57 9.07
C VAL A 27 -1.94 1.10 9.47
N TYR A 28 -0.71 0.61 9.62
CA TYR A 28 -0.47 -0.77 10.02
C TYR A 28 -1.10 -1.08 11.38
N ILE A 29 -0.92 -0.22 12.37
CA ILE A 29 -1.49 -0.41 13.71
C ILE A 29 -3.01 -0.51 13.63
N SER A 30 -3.65 0.38 12.88
CA SER A 30 -5.10 0.36 12.70
C SER A 30 -5.58 -0.92 12.02
N LEU A 31 -4.90 -1.36 10.96
CA LEU A 31 -5.19 -2.63 10.28
C LEU A 31 -4.99 -3.82 11.21
N ARG A 32 -3.95 -3.78 12.05
CA ARG A 32 -3.67 -4.87 12.98
C ARG A 32 -4.76 -4.99 14.06
N GLN A 33 -5.28 -3.86 14.54
CA GLN A 33 -6.42 -3.86 15.46
C GLN A 33 -7.67 -4.47 14.80
N HIS A 34 -7.93 -4.12 13.55
CA HIS A 34 -9.03 -4.68 12.77
C HIS A 34 -8.87 -6.20 12.59
N GLU A 35 -7.67 -6.64 12.27
CA GLU A 35 -7.35 -8.07 12.17
C GLU A 35 -7.68 -8.81 13.46
N ARG A 36 -7.30 -8.25 14.62
CA ARG A 36 -7.56 -8.86 15.92
C ARG A 36 -9.05 -8.97 16.24
N GLN A 37 -9.85 -8.04 15.75
CA GLN A 37 -11.31 -8.04 15.96
C GLN A 37 -12.04 -8.99 15.02
N THR A 38 -11.61 -9.07 13.76
CA THR A 38 -12.38 -9.79 12.71
C THR A 38 -11.81 -11.14 12.35
N HIS A 39 -10.51 -11.36 12.53
CA HIS A 39 -9.78 -12.57 12.10
C HIS A 39 -9.97 -12.89 10.60
N LYS A 40 -10.16 -11.88 9.75
CA LYS A 40 -10.44 -12.04 8.31
C LYS A 40 -9.30 -11.55 7.44
N GLY A 41 -8.10 -11.96 7.74
CA GLY A 41 -6.91 -11.55 7.02
C GLY A 41 -5.84 -11.08 7.97
N ARG A 42 -4.73 -10.59 7.42
CA ARG A 42 -3.57 -10.18 8.21
C ARG A 42 -3.07 -8.83 7.77
N ALA A 43 -2.81 -7.96 8.74
CA ALA A 43 -2.09 -6.72 8.52
C ALA A 43 -0.61 -7.03 8.35
N ILE A 44 0.01 -6.44 7.34
CA ILE A 44 1.41 -6.66 7.01
C ILE A 44 2.15 -5.33 7.13
N PRO A 45 3.22 -5.27 7.94
CA PRO A 45 3.99 -4.04 8.10
C PRO A 45 4.93 -3.79 6.93
N ASP A 46 5.66 -2.68 6.98
CA ASP A 46 6.69 -2.34 6.01
C ASP A 46 7.78 -3.42 5.94
N ASN A 47 8.48 -3.45 4.82
CA ASN A 47 9.64 -4.31 4.56
C ASN A 47 9.32 -5.81 4.43
N VAL A 48 8.08 -6.15 4.07
CA VAL A 48 7.71 -7.52 3.67
C VAL A 48 7.53 -7.54 2.15
N ALA A 49 8.16 -8.49 1.48
CA ALA A 49 8.07 -8.63 0.03
C ALA A 49 7.01 -9.66 -0.36
N PHE A 50 6.03 -9.25 -1.16
CA PHE A 50 5.04 -10.14 -1.75
C PHE A 50 5.57 -10.67 -3.08
N SER A 51 5.63 -11.98 -3.24
CA SER A 51 6.09 -12.62 -4.47
C SER A 51 4.94 -12.72 -5.47
N VAL A 52 5.14 -12.15 -6.65
CA VAL A 52 4.15 -12.16 -7.74
C VAL A 52 4.79 -12.69 -9.03
N ASN A 53 3.98 -12.92 -10.04
CA ASN A 53 4.49 -13.41 -11.32
C ASN A 53 3.86 -12.63 -12.48
N LEU A 54 4.24 -11.36 -12.59
CA LEU A 54 3.91 -10.53 -13.75
C LEU A 54 5.06 -10.57 -14.75
N PRO A 55 4.81 -10.30 -16.04
CA PRO A 55 5.90 -10.22 -17.03
C PRO A 55 6.98 -9.22 -16.67
N ASN A 56 6.60 -8.09 -16.06
CA ASN A 56 7.47 -6.96 -15.75
C ASN A 56 7.81 -6.82 -14.28
N ARG A 57 7.27 -7.68 -13.39
CA ARG A 57 7.46 -7.53 -11.94
C ARG A 57 7.35 -8.87 -11.23
N LYS A 58 8.25 -9.10 -10.27
CA LYS A 58 8.26 -10.35 -9.48
C LYS A 58 8.06 -10.12 -7.98
N ALA A 59 8.08 -8.89 -7.51
CA ALA A 59 7.85 -8.60 -6.10
C ALA A 59 7.30 -7.21 -5.88
N PHE A 60 6.50 -7.07 -4.81
CA PHE A 60 6.11 -5.79 -4.22
C PHE A 60 6.54 -5.75 -2.77
N SER A 61 6.92 -4.56 -2.29
CA SER A 61 7.13 -4.31 -0.86
C SER A 61 6.43 -3.01 -0.47
N PRO A 62 5.10 -3.06 -0.21
CA PRO A 62 4.34 -1.87 0.16
C PRO A 62 4.71 -1.36 1.55
N ASP A 63 4.38 -0.10 1.83
CA ASP A 63 4.62 0.52 3.14
C ASP A 63 3.71 -0.05 4.23
N ALA A 64 2.50 -0.45 3.87
CA ALA A 64 1.59 -1.24 4.70
C ALA A 64 0.67 -2.03 3.78
N ALA A 65 0.10 -3.12 4.26
CA ALA A 65 -0.77 -3.96 3.44
C ALA A 65 -1.73 -4.79 4.29
N PHE A 66 -2.78 -5.27 3.65
CA PHE A 66 -3.65 -6.29 4.22
C PHE A 66 -3.75 -7.45 3.25
N PHE A 67 -3.59 -8.67 3.77
CA PHE A 67 -3.43 -9.88 2.95
C PHE A 67 -4.32 -10.99 3.47
N THR A 68 -5.15 -11.55 2.58
CA THR A 68 -6.05 -12.66 2.90
C THR A 68 -5.54 -14.01 2.39
N GLY A 69 -4.38 -14.03 1.74
CA GLY A 69 -3.77 -15.27 1.27
C GLY A 69 -3.25 -16.14 2.41
N LYS A 70 -2.78 -17.33 2.05
CA LYS A 70 -2.28 -18.29 3.03
C LYS A 70 -0.99 -17.81 3.69
N PRO A 71 -0.80 -18.04 5.00
CA PRO A 71 0.48 -17.80 5.64
C PRO A 71 1.60 -18.62 4.99
N SER A 72 2.77 -18.01 4.85
CA SER A 72 3.94 -18.63 4.21
C SER A 72 5.06 -18.94 5.22
N GLY A 73 4.80 -18.82 6.52
CA GLY A 73 5.81 -19.03 7.55
C GLY A 73 6.99 -18.08 7.40
N MET A 74 8.18 -18.60 7.27
CA MET A 74 9.40 -17.80 7.12
C MET A 74 9.67 -17.36 5.68
N LYS A 75 8.85 -17.78 4.74
CA LYS A 75 9.01 -17.44 3.32
C LYS A 75 8.17 -16.22 2.95
N TYR A 76 8.44 -15.65 1.78
CA TYR A 76 7.66 -14.52 1.28
C TYR A 76 6.20 -14.90 1.04
N PRO A 77 5.24 -14.01 1.35
CA PRO A 77 3.86 -14.20 0.94
C PRO A 77 3.75 -14.41 -0.57
N GLN A 78 2.91 -15.34 -0.98
CA GLN A 78 2.71 -15.67 -2.40
C GLN A 78 1.44 -14.98 -2.91
N GLY A 79 1.57 -14.15 -3.92
CA GLY A 79 0.50 -13.33 -4.46
C GLY A 79 0.56 -11.89 -3.96
N SER A 80 -0.24 -11.00 -4.57
CA SER A 80 -0.30 -9.61 -4.16
C SER A 80 -1.21 -9.42 -2.93
N PRO A 81 -1.01 -8.38 -2.14
CA PRO A 81 -1.93 -8.07 -1.04
C PRO A 81 -3.29 -7.63 -1.61
N ASP A 82 -4.34 -7.82 -0.82
CA ASP A 82 -5.68 -7.33 -1.17
C ASP A 82 -5.73 -5.81 -1.13
N PHE A 83 -5.03 -5.22 -0.18
CA PHE A 83 -4.91 -3.78 0.02
C PHE A 83 -3.44 -3.40 0.17
N ALA A 84 -2.98 -2.45 -0.62
CA ALA A 84 -1.62 -1.94 -0.57
C ALA A 84 -1.61 -0.43 -0.31
N VAL A 85 -0.73 -0.01 0.59
CA VAL A 85 -0.54 1.40 0.94
C VAL A 85 0.87 1.82 0.54
N GLU A 86 0.96 2.87 -0.27
CA GLU A 86 2.21 3.50 -0.65
C GLU A 86 2.20 4.94 -0.16
N VAL A 87 3.10 5.27 0.76
CA VAL A 87 3.23 6.62 1.31
C VAL A 87 4.39 7.31 0.59
N ARG A 88 4.12 8.46 -0.03
CA ARG A 88 5.13 9.21 -0.76
C ARG A 88 6.22 9.69 0.18
N SER A 89 7.47 9.54 -0.25
CA SER A 89 8.65 10.11 0.37
C SER A 89 9.07 11.38 -0.38
N GLU A 90 10.07 12.08 0.14
CA GLU A 90 10.57 13.36 -0.38
C GLU A 90 10.86 13.33 -1.89
N ASN A 91 11.34 12.19 -2.42
CA ASN A 91 11.74 12.04 -3.82
C ASN A 91 10.65 11.49 -4.75
N ASP A 92 9.41 11.35 -4.23
CA ASP A 92 8.31 10.73 -4.99
C ASP A 92 7.43 11.76 -5.71
N TYR A 93 8.03 12.85 -6.14
CA TYR A 93 7.36 13.96 -6.85
C TYR A 93 8.05 14.24 -8.19
N GLY A 94 7.31 14.84 -9.11
CA GLY A 94 7.78 15.14 -10.46
C GLY A 94 7.31 14.11 -11.48
N HIS A 95 7.47 14.40 -12.76
CA HIS A 95 6.90 13.60 -13.85
C HIS A 95 7.39 12.14 -13.86
N SER A 96 8.69 11.93 -13.63
CA SER A 96 9.26 10.58 -13.62
C SER A 96 8.70 9.75 -12.47
N ALA A 97 8.63 10.34 -11.27
CA ALA A 97 8.07 9.68 -10.10
C ALA A 97 6.58 9.37 -10.30
N GLU A 98 5.81 10.32 -10.86
CA GLU A 98 4.38 10.10 -11.14
C GLU A 98 4.15 8.92 -12.08
N ARG A 99 4.99 8.79 -13.13
CA ARG A 99 4.88 7.65 -14.06
C ARG A 99 5.22 6.33 -13.38
N GLN A 100 6.24 6.30 -12.53
CA GLN A 100 6.63 5.10 -11.79
C GLN A 100 5.55 4.68 -10.79
N ILE A 101 4.96 5.64 -10.09
CA ILE A 101 3.87 5.40 -9.14
C ILE A 101 2.64 4.86 -9.89
N ALA A 102 2.28 5.46 -11.02
CA ALA A 102 1.16 4.98 -11.83
C ALA A 102 1.40 3.58 -12.39
N GLN A 103 2.62 3.27 -12.83
CA GLN A 103 2.97 1.93 -13.32
C GLN A 103 2.91 0.91 -12.20
N LYS A 104 3.46 1.22 -11.03
CA LYS A 104 3.39 0.32 -9.89
C LYS A 104 1.96 0.02 -9.47
N ARG A 105 1.11 1.04 -9.47
CA ARG A 105 -0.32 0.88 -9.18
C ARG A 105 -1.00 -0.06 -10.20
N ALA A 106 -0.71 0.12 -11.48
CA ALA A 106 -1.22 -0.77 -12.54
C ALA A 106 -0.74 -2.20 -12.33
N ASP A 107 0.52 -2.38 -11.91
CA ASP A 107 1.08 -3.71 -11.61
C ASP A 107 0.35 -4.36 -10.42
N TYR A 108 0.04 -3.60 -9.37
CA TYR A 108 -0.77 -4.11 -8.25
C TYR A 108 -2.10 -4.69 -8.74
N PHE A 109 -2.84 -3.93 -9.54
CA PHE A 109 -4.12 -4.38 -10.06
C PHE A 109 -3.97 -5.58 -11.00
N ALA A 110 -2.94 -5.60 -11.83
CA ALA A 110 -2.64 -6.75 -12.68
C ALA A 110 -2.36 -8.02 -11.88
N ALA A 111 -1.80 -7.88 -10.68
CA ALA A 111 -1.49 -8.99 -9.79
C ALA A 111 -2.67 -9.42 -8.90
N GLY A 112 -3.79 -8.67 -8.91
CA GLY A 112 -5.01 -9.02 -8.17
C GLY A 112 -5.32 -8.18 -6.94
N THR A 113 -4.53 -7.15 -6.64
CA THR A 113 -4.83 -6.20 -5.57
C THR A 113 -6.16 -5.49 -5.85
N LEU A 114 -6.97 -5.30 -4.84
CA LEU A 114 -8.31 -4.71 -4.98
C LEU A 114 -8.31 -3.19 -4.76
N VAL A 115 -7.52 -2.71 -3.81
CA VAL A 115 -7.43 -1.29 -3.46
C VAL A 115 -5.97 -0.91 -3.23
N VAL A 116 -5.56 0.22 -3.82
CA VAL A 116 -4.23 0.81 -3.64
C VAL A 116 -4.38 2.24 -3.17
N TRP A 117 -3.75 2.57 -2.06
CA TRP A 117 -3.66 3.95 -1.58
C TRP A 117 -2.36 4.61 -2.03
N ASP A 118 -2.49 5.77 -2.65
CA ASP A 118 -1.40 6.72 -2.88
C ASP A 118 -1.55 7.83 -1.85
N VAL A 119 -0.67 7.85 -0.86
CA VAL A 119 -0.74 8.78 0.27
C VAL A 119 0.28 9.90 0.09
N ASP A 120 -0.21 11.13 0.07
CA ASP A 120 0.58 12.35 -0.07
C ASP A 120 0.35 13.25 1.15
N LEU A 121 1.31 13.25 2.07
CA LEU A 121 1.20 14.03 3.31
C LEU A 121 1.34 15.53 3.09
N LEU A 122 1.83 15.96 1.93
CA LEU A 122 2.05 17.38 1.60
C LEU A 122 0.88 17.98 0.82
N GLY A 123 -0.02 17.16 0.29
CA GLY A 123 -1.13 17.62 -0.53
C GLY A 123 -2.44 17.76 0.25
N GLU A 124 -3.41 18.45 -0.33
CA GLU A 124 -4.77 18.52 0.21
C GLU A 124 -5.49 17.18 0.04
N ASP A 125 -5.29 16.53 -1.09
CA ASP A 125 -5.81 15.20 -1.38
C ASP A 125 -4.87 14.16 -0.76
N VAL A 126 -4.98 14.00 0.56
CA VAL A 126 -4.04 13.20 1.34
C VAL A 126 -4.02 11.76 0.89
N ILE A 127 -5.19 11.13 0.76
CA ILE A 127 -5.31 9.75 0.33
C ILE A 127 -6.06 9.71 -0.99
N LYS A 128 -5.40 9.17 -2.02
CA LYS A 128 -6.04 8.79 -3.26
C LYS A 128 -6.22 7.28 -3.25
N SER A 129 -7.47 6.85 -3.07
CA SER A 129 -7.81 5.43 -2.98
C SER A 129 -8.27 4.94 -4.34
N TYR A 130 -7.41 4.16 -5.00
CA TYR A 130 -7.69 3.58 -6.31
C TYR A 130 -8.25 2.18 -6.14
N HIS A 131 -9.23 1.83 -6.99
CA HIS A 131 -9.94 0.54 -6.93
C HIS A 131 -9.75 -0.21 -8.23
N ALA A 132 -9.66 -1.54 -8.16
CA ALA A 132 -9.45 -2.39 -9.33
C ALA A 132 -10.57 -2.26 -10.37
N ASP A 133 -11.81 -2.01 -9.93
CA ASP A 133 -12.97 -1.86 -10.82
C ASP A 133 -13.07 -0.47 -11.47
N ASP A 134 -12.27 0.50 -11.02
CA ASP A 134 -12.18 1.84 -11.62
C ASP A 134 -10.78 2.42 -11.37
N PRO A 135 -9.74 1.88 -12.02
CA PRO A 135 -8.35 2.17 -11.68
C PRO A 135 -7.90 3.59 -12.02
N GLU A 136 -8.66 4.33 -12.82
CA GLU A 136 -8.30 5.69 -13.27
C GLU A 136 -8.88 6.80 -12.38
N ASN A 137 -9.93 6.51 -11.62
CA ASN A 137 -10.68 7.52 -10.86
C ASN A 137 -10.63 7.22 -9.36
N PRO A 138 -9.69 7.81 -8.61
CA PRO A 138 -9.58 7.53 -7.18
C PRO A 138 -10.70 8.18 -6.38
N VAL A 139 -11.03 7.56 -5.26
CA VAL A 139 -11.77 8.21 -4.19
C VAL A 139 -10.77 9.00 -3.35
N ILE A 140 -11.08 10.25 -3.05
CA ILE A 140 -10.19 11.15 -2.32
C ILE A 140 -10.63 11.24 -0.86
N PHE A 141 -9.68 11.10 0.05
CA PHE A 141 -9.92 11.38 1.48
C PHE A 141 -8.96 12.46 1.96
N ARG A 142 -9.51 13.47 2.65
CA ARG A 142 -8.79 14.65 3.12
C ARG A 142 -8.74 14.71 4.64
N ARG A 143 -7.96 15.64 5.17
CA ARG A 143 -7.93 15.91 6.61
C ARG A 143 -9.34 16.12 7.14
N GLY A 144 -9.63 15.60 8.33
CA GLY A 144 -10.95 15.66 8.95
C GLY A 144 -11.94 14.60 8.49
N GLU A 145 -11.60 13.82 7.48
CA GLU A 145 -12.45 12.76 6.95
C GLU A 145 -12.03 11.39 7.48
N ILE A 146 -12.92 10.41 7.32
CA ILE A 146 -12.65 9.01 7.67
C ILE A 146 -12.50 8.22 6.38
N ALA A 147 -11.37 7.54 6.25
CA ALA A 147 -11.06 6.72 5.08
C ALA A 147 -11.44 5.26 5.30
N ASP A 148 -11.70 4.57 4.19
CA ASP A 148 -11.89 3.13 4.16
C ASP A 148 -11.12 2.51 2.99
N ALA A 149 -11.09 1.18 2.96
CA ALA A 149 -10.46 0.42 1.88
C ALA A 149 -11.42 -0.64 1.32
N GLU A 150 -12.73 -0.31 1.25
CA GLU A 150 -13.70 -1.23 0.66
C GLU A 150 -13.40 -1.44 -0.83
N PRO A 151 -13.55 -2.65 -1.36
CA PRO A 151 -13.95 -3.88 -0.67
C PRO A 151 -12.78 -4.72 -0.13
N ALA A 152 -11.54 -4.22 -0.18
CA ALA A 152 -10.36 -5.00 0.16
C ALA A 152 -10.29 -5.36 1.65
N VAL A 153 -10.72 -4.45 2.54
CA VAL A 153 -10.72 -4.65 3.99
C VAL A 153 -12.11 -4.28 4.53
N PRO A 154 -13.08 -5.21 4.43
CA PRO A 154 -14.45 -4.90 4.81
C PRO A 154 -14.60 -4.46 6.26
N GLY A 155 -15.26 -3.32 6.47
CA GLY A 155 -15.56 -2.78 7.79
C GLY A 155 -14.44 -1.97 8.43
N TRP A 156 -13.25 -1.95 7.86
CA TRP A 156 -12.13 -1.16 8.39
C TRP A 156 -12.29 0.33 8.03
N ARG A 157 -11.97 1.19 9.00
CA ARG A 157 -11.99 2.64 8.85
C ARG A 157 -10.85 3.25 9.64
N ILE A 158 -10.32 4.37 9.14
CA ILE A 158 -9.28 5.13 9.82
C ILE A 158 -9.51 6.64 9.60
N PRO A 159 -9.45 7.47 10.65
CA PRO A 159 -9.41 8.91 10.44
C PRO A 159 -8.15 9.30 9.68
N VAL A 160 -8.29 10.15 8.66
CA VAL A 160 -7.13 10.64 7.89
C VAL A 160 -6.13 11.33 8.82
N ASP A 161 -6.63 12.04 9.82
CA ASP A 161 -5.78 12.76 10.78
C ASP A 161 -4.82 11.83 11.56
N ASP A 162 -5.14 10.54 11.68
CA ASP A 162 -4.26 9.58 12.36
C ASP A 162 -2.93 9.37 11.61
N LEU A 163 -2.87 9.72 10.34
CA LEU A 163 -1.63 9.65 9.56
C LEU A 163 -0.65 10.77 9.92
N PHE A 164 -1.11 11.77 10.66
CA PHE A 164 -0.33 12.96 11.02
C PHE A 164 0.00 13.05 12.52
N SER A 165 -0.38 12.08 13.30
CA SER A 165 -0.19 12.11 14.76
C SER A 165 0.93 11.21 15.27
#